data_4945c20a319f7c3757a4539bf6b07f25
#
_entry.id   4945c20a319f7c3757a4539bf6b07f25
#
_cell.length_a   1.000
_cell.length_b   1.000
_cell.length_c   1.000
_cell.angle_alpha   90.00
_cell.angle_beta   90.00
_cell.angle_gamma   90.00
#
_symmetry.space_group_name_H-M   'P 1'
#
loop_
_entity.id
_entity.type
_entity.pdbx_description
1 polymer ?
#
loop_
_entity_poly.entity_id
_entity_poly.type
_entity_poly.pdbx_seq_one_letter_code
_entity_poly.pdbx_strand_id
1 'polypeptide(L)'
;MPNDQLNTSSPVRQRVRLIIRISQNALSFAVGDPTAPLQVDYEPYPVRNGISIAANLREAFKQSELLNKKYNRALVLIDSPVLLVPISEFDESEKETIYHHTFSGMEGNAILQQILPDQNAVALFSINKDLKTVIEDHFDNIRFIHLVQPVWNYLQLHSFNGVRQKLYCYFHDKKLEVFTFEKKRFRFCNSFDADHSHDAVYYILYVWKQLGLDVQHDEIYLVGEIPEIEWMTEALHHYVKKVFKLNNRFSGLQINKIASNPLTVNMPFDIQTLYINEK
;
A
#
# COMPACT_ATOMS: atom_id res chain seq x y z
N MET A 1 -31.92 42.72 17.64
CA MET A 1 -31.09 42.29 16.51
C MET A 1 -30.29 41.07 16.98
N PRO A 2 -30.56 39.84 16.53
CA PRO A 2 -29.77 38.69 16.89
C PRO A 2 -28.58 38.60 15.94
N ASN A 3 -27.39 38.41 16.52
CA ASN A 3 -26.14 38.14 15.80
C ASN A 3 -26.18 36.74 15.22
N ASP A 4 -26.36 36.64 13.91
CA ASP A 4 -26.05 35.44 13.11
C ASP A 4 -24.53 35.29 13.08
N GLN A 5 -24.01 34.44 13.97
CA GLN A 5 -22.67 33.88 13.77
C GLN A 5 -22.75 32.81 12.66
N LEU A 6 -22.49 33.23 11.43
CA LEU A 6 -22.22 32.38 10.30
C LEU A 6 -21.03 31.45 10.65
N ASN A 7 -21.38 30.21 10.90
CA ASN A 7 -20.45 29.11 11.06
C ASN A 7 -19.83 28.81 9.67
N THR A 8 -18.86 29.61 9.25
CA THR A 8 -18.06 29.37 8.05
C THR A 8 -17.05 28.26 8.34
N SER A 9 -17.50 27.01 8.25
CA SER A 9 -16.58 25.89 8.05
C SER A 9 -15.92 26.10 6.69
N SER A 10 -14.64 26.48 6.71
CA SER A 10 -13.85 26.77 5.51
C SER A 10 -13.97 25.63 4.48
N PRO A 11 -14.27 25.93 3.20
CA PRO A 11 -14.41 24.90 2.15
C PRO A 11 -13.13 24.05 1.93
N VAL A 12 -11.99 24.51 2.44
CA VAL A 12 -10.71 23.79 2.41
C VAL A 12 -10.74 22.55 3.30
N ARG A 13 -11.37 22.59 4.49
CA ARG A 13 -11.44 21.43 5.39
C ARG A 13 -12.25 20.25 4.84
N GLN A 14 -13.17 20.47 3.92
CA GLN A 14 -13.95 19.39 3.28
C GLN A 14 -13.16 18.55 2.27
N ARG A 15 -11.98 19.01 1.81
CA ARG A 15 -11.15 18.32 0.81
C ARG A 15 -10.03 17.49 1.42
N VAL A 16 -9.67 17.72 2.67
CA VAL A 16 -8.59 17.00 3.35
C VAL A 16 -9.04 15.58 3.68
N ARG A 17 -8.25 14.61 3.25
CA ARG A 17 -8.47 13.18 3.48
C ARG A 17 -7.37 12.64 4.39
N LEU A 18 -7.76 12.00 5.49
CA LEU A 18 -6.84 11.25 6.32
C LEU A 18 -6.50 9.92 5.63
N ILE A 19 -5.23 9.57 5.59
CA ILE A 19 -4.74 8.26 5.18
C ILE A 19 -4.43 7.47 6.44
N ILE A 20 -4.99 6.25 6.54
CA ILE A 20 -4.71 5.28 7.59
C ILE A 20 -4.09 4.07 6.92
N ARG A 21 -2.82 3.80 7.19
CA ARG A 21 -2.13 2.62 6.71
C ARG A 21 -2.09 1.57 7.81
N ILE A 22 -2.56 0.37 7.49
CA ILE A 22 -2.68 -0.74 8.41
C ILE A 22 -2.00 -1.96 7.80
N SER A 23 -0.94 -2.44 8.46
CA SER A 23 -0.32 -3.73 8.19
C SER A 23 -0.36 -4.61 9.43
N GLN A 24 0.17 -5.83 9.35
CA GLN A 24 0.13 -6.77 10.48
C GLN A 24 0.81 -6.21 11.73
N ASN A 25 1.90 -5.47 11.56
CA ASN A 25 2.78 -5.03 12.64
C ASN A 25 3.00 -3.52 12.68
N ALA A 26 2.32 -2.75 11.83
CA ALA A 26 2.50 -1.31 11.77
C ALA A 26 1.19 -0.56 11.50
N LEU A 27 1.04 0.56 12.17
CA LEU A 27 0.03 1.57 11.92
C LEU A 27 0.73 2.88 11.60
N SER A 28 0.21 3.63 10.65
CA SER A 28 0.66 4.99 10.41
C SER A 28 -0.44 5.85 9.81
N PHE A 29 -0.33 7.15 10.03
CA PHE A 29 -1.32 8.13 9.62
C PHE A 29 -0.64 9.20 8.78
N ALA A 30 -1.31 9.68 7.75
CA ALA A 30 -0.79 10.75 6.92
C ALA A 30 -1.91 11.69 6.44
N VAL A 31 -1.58 12.96 6.31
CA VAL A 31 -2.48 13.99 5.80
C VAL A 31 -1.70 14.92 4.90
N GLY A 32 -2.14 15.08 3.65
CA GLY A 32 -1.58 16.08 2.75
C GLY A 32 -2.11 17.46 3.05
N ASP A 33 -1.24 18.48 2.99
CA ASP A 33 -1.64 19.87 3.06
C ASP A 33 -2.22 20.33 1.72
N PRO A 34 -3.51 20.70 1.65
CA PRO A 34 -4.14 21.15 0.43
C PRO A 34 -3.63 22.52 -0.04
N THR A 35 -2.98 23.27 0.83
CA THR A 35 -2.44 24.61 0.51
C THR A 35 -0.98 24.57 0.08
N ALA A 36 -0.26 23.51 0.44
CA ALA A 36 1.13 23.27 0.07
C ALA A 36 1.25 21.92 -0.66
N PRO A 37 1.08 21.86 -1.99
CA PRO A 37 1.18 20.63 -2.75
C PRO A 37 2.49 19.89 -2.45
N LEU A 38 2.40 18.60 -2.19
CA LEU A 38 3.52 17.73 -1.80
C LEU A 38 4.03 17.93 -0.36
N GLN A 39 3.33 18.66 0.49
CA GLN A 39 3.60 18.68 1.92
C GLN A 39 2.67 17.68 2.64
N VAL A 40 3.25 16.79 3.43
CA VAL A 40 2.54 15.72 4.12
C VAL A 40 2.92 15.68 5.59
N ASP A 41 1.92 15.77 6.44
CA ASP A 41 2.04 15.45 7.86
C ASP A 41 1.99 13.93 8.01
N TYR A 42 3.01 13.33 8.61
CA TYR A 42 3.12 11.87 8.78
C TYR A 42 3.40 11.49 10.23
N GLU A 43 2.61 10.54 10.74
CA GLU A 43 2.71 10.02 12.11
C GLU A 43 2.78 8.48 12.09
N PRO A 44 3.97 7.85 12.33
CA PRO A 44 4.07 6.43 12.58
C PRO A 44 3.56 6.12 14.00
N TYR A 45 2.75 5.06 14.14
CA TYR A 45 2.22 4.62 15.42
C TYR A 45 2.79 3.26 15.82
N PRO A 46 3.47 3.16 16.98
CA PRO A 46 4.05 1.90 17.43
C PRO A 46 2.95 0.93 17.88
N VAL A 47 2.84 -0.20 17.18
CA VAL A 47 1.90 -1.26 17.53
C VAL A 47 2.40 -2.01 18.77
N ARG A 48 1.52 -2.19 19.76
CA ARG A 48 1.80 -2.98 20.94
C ARG A 48 1.54 -4.46 20.67
N ASN A 49 2.54 -5.27 20.94
CA ASN A 49 2.43 -6.72 20.86
C ASN A 49 1.45 -7.26 21.92
N GLY A 50 0.76 -8.35 21.61
CA GLY A 50 -0.15 -9.03 22.54
C GLY A 50 -1.60 -8.49 22.54
N ILE A 51 -1.89 -7.41 21.83
CA ILE A 51 -3.26 -6.94 21.57
C ILE A 51 -3.53 -6.89 20.07
N SER A 52 -4.80 -6.99 19.68
CA SER A 52 -5.16 -6.98 18.26
C SER A 52 -4.87 -5.62 17.61
N ILE A 53 -4.74 -5.62 16.28
CA ILE A 53 -4.56 -4.37 15.52
C ILE A 53 -5.78 -3.43 15.68
N ALA A 54 -6.98 -3.97 15.84
CA ALA A 54 -8.19 -3.21 16.15
C ALA A 54 -8.09 -2.51 17.52
N ALA A 55 -7.56 -3.21 18.54
CA ALA A 55 -7.32 -2.60 19.86
C ALA A 55 -6.23 -1.53 19.81
N ASN A 56 -5.14 -1.77 19.07
CA ASN A 56 -4.11 -0.76 18.82
C ASN A 56 -4.68 0.48 18.15
N LEU A 57 -5.56 0.32 17.15
CA LEU A 57 -6.18 1.46 16.48
C LEU A 57 -7.12 2.25 17.41
N ARG A 58 -7.90 1.57 18.29
CA ARG A 58 -8.72 2.24 19.32
C ARG A 58 -7.88 3.09 20.26
N GLU A 59 -6.69 2.60 20.64
CA GLU A 59 -5.76 3.38 21.46
C GLU A 59 -5.14 4.53 20.67
N ALA A 60 -4.81 4.32 19.40
CA ALA A 60 -4.31 5.36 18.52
C ALA A 60 -5.29 6.54 18.39
N PHE A 61 -6.59 6.29 18.29
CA PHE A 61 -7.62 7.36 18.31
C PHE A 61 -7.61 8.23 19.57
N LYS A 62 -7.03 7.75 20.67
CA LYS A 62 -6.90 8.53 21.93
C LYS A 62 -5.57 9.28 22.04
N GLN A 63 -4.54 8.83 21.33
CA GLN A 63 -3.17 9.27 21.54
C GLN A 63 -2.57 10.03 20.35
N SER A 64 -3.00 9.72 19.13
CA SER A 64 -2.45 10.29 17.91
C SER A 64 -2.88 11.75 17.73
N GLU A 65 -1.93 12.62 17.45
CA GLU A 65 -2.20 14.02 17.15
C GLU A 65 -2.96 14.18 15.81
N LEU A 66 -2.65 13.36 14.82
CA LEU A 66 -3.35 13.39 13.54
C LEU A 66 -4.78 12.89 13.67
N LEU A 67 -5.00 11.74 14.32
CA LEU A 67 -6.34 11.17 14.47
C LEU A 67 -7.29 12.03 15.34
N ASN A 68 -6.75 12.80 16.26
CA ASN A 68 -7.53 13.74 17.10
C ASN A 68 -8.08 14.96 16.34
N LYS A 69 -7.55 15.21 15.14
CA LYS A 69 -8.13 16.23 14.24
C LYS A 69 -9.36 15.64 13.55
N LYS A 70 -10.43 16.41 13.42
CA LYS A 70 -11.65 15.95 12.75
C LYS A 70 -11.48 15.93 11.24
N TYR A 71 -11.67 14.77 10.63
CA TYR A 71 -11.69 14.55 9.18
C TYR A 71 -13.02 13.93 8.77
N ASN A 72 -13.58 14.39 7.64
CA ASN A 72 -14.82 13.84 7.11
C ASN A 72 -14.57 12.62 6.19
N ARG A 73 -13.32 12.42 5.75
CA ARG A 73 -12.95 11.37 4.79
C ARG A 73 -11.70 10.65 5.24
N ALA A 74 -11.76 9.32 5.16
CA ALA A 74 -10.62 8.46 5.40
C ALA A 74 -10.33 7.58 4.16
N LEU A 75 -9.05 7.46 3.80
CA LEU A 75 -8.56 6.44 2.91
C LEU A 75 -7.79 5.43 3.75
N VAL A 76 -8.24 4.19 3.75
CA VAL A 76 -7.67 3.13 4.57
C VAL A 76 -6.95 2.13 3.67
N LEU A 77 -5.64 2.00 3.86
CA LEU A 77 -4.79 1.03 3.17
C LEU A 77 -4.71 -0.22 4.03
N ILE A 78 -5.14 -1.35 3.49
CA ILE A 78 -5.17 -2.64 4.20
C ILE A 78 -4.15 -3.60 3.57
N ASP A 79 -3.24 -4.11 4.40
CA ASP A 79 -2.35 -5.20 4.06
C ASP A 79 -3.03 -6.54 4.40
N SER A 80 -3.42 -7.26 3.38
CA SER A 80 -3.96 -8.62 3.49
C SER A 80 -3.70 -9.38 2.19
N PRO A 81 -3.82 -10.71 2.17
CA PRO A 81 -3.74 -11.46 0.91
C PRO A 81 -4.69 -10.90 -0.13
N VAL A 82 -4.24 -10.79 -1.37
CA VAL A 82 -5.02 -10.22 -2.47
C VAL A 82 -5.17 -11.21 -3.62
N LEU A 83 -6.42 -11.37 -4.09
CA LEU A 83 -6.74 -12.10 -5.29
C LEU A 83 -7.11 -11.13 -6.41
N LEU A 84 -6.40 -11.21 -7.53
CA LEU A 84 -6.70 -10.41 -8.73
C LEU A 84 -7.52 -11.23 -9.71
N VAL A 85 -8.71 -10.76 -10.02
CA VAL A 85 -9.64 -11.40 -10.97
C VAL A 85 -9.80 -10.48 -12.18
N PRO A 86 -9.68 -10.98 -13.44
CA PRO A 86 -10.00 -10.17 -14.62
C PRO A 86 -11.44 -9.62 -14.54
N ILE A 87 -11.65 -8.34 -14.94
CA ILE A 87 -12.99 -7.73 -14.85
C ILE A 87 -14.03 -8.54 -15.63
N SER A 88 -13.65 -9.14 -16.77
CA SER A 88 -14.56 -9.95 -17.59
C SER A 88 -15.00 -11.26 -16.95
N GLU A 89 -14.29 -11.73 -15.93
CA GLU A 89 -14.51 -13.03 -15.28
C GLU A 89 -15.04 -12.86 -13.84
N PHE A 90 -15.15 -11.62 -13.38
CA PHE A 90 -15.55 -11.32 -12.01
C PHE A 90 -17.07 -11.32 -11.86
N ASP A 91 -17.57 -12.17 -10.94
CA ASP A 91 -18.95 -12.15 -10.45
C ASP A 91 -18.95 -11.74 -8.98
N GLU A 92 -19.62 -10.62 -8.68
CA GLU A 92 -19.68 -10.07 -7.32
C GLU A 92 -20.38 -11.03 -6.32
N SER A 93 -21.31 -11.85 -6.80
CA SER A 93 -22.05 -12.81 -5.96
C SER A 93 -21.14 -13.96 -5.46
N GLU A 94 -20.06 -14.24 -6.16
CA GLU A 94 -19.12 -15.32 -5.84
C GLU A 94 -17.87 -14.86 -5.09
N LYS A 95 -17.70 -13.57 -4.87
CA LYS A 95 -16.45 -12.98 -4.31
C LYS A 95 -15.98 -13.61 -3.01
N GLU A 96 -16.90 -13.91 -2.09
CA GLU A 96 -16.55 -14.52 -0.81
C GLU A 96 -16.11 -15.98 -1.00
N THR A 97 -16.82 -16.73 -1.84
CA THR A 97 -16.51 -18.13 -2.15
C THR A 97 -15.12 -18.27 -2.76
N ILE A 98 -14.81 -17.50 -3.82
CA ILE A 98 -13.51 -17.59 -4.50
C ILE A 98 -12.37 -17.11 -3.60
N TYR A 99 -12.61 -16.08 -2.77
CA TYR A 99 -11.59 -15.58 -1.87
C TYR A 99 -11.24 -16.60 -0.77
N HIS A 100 -12.26 -17.17 -0.09
CA HIS A 100 -12.06 -18.18 0.94
C HIS A 100 -11.52 -19.51 0.41
N HIS A 101 -11.85 -19.85 -0.85
CA HIS A 101 -11.25 -21.02 -1.49
C HIS A 101 -9.75 -20.83 -1.78
N THR A 102 -9.35 -19.59 -2.09
CA THR A 102 -7.96 -19.25 -2.37
C THR A 102 -7.13 -19.08 -1.10
N PHE A 103 -7.70 -18.44 -0.07
CA PHE A 103 -7.01 -18.10 1.18
C PHE A 103 -7.74 -18.71 2.37
N SER A 104 -7.16 -19.77 2.94
CA SER A 104 -7.69 -20.40 4.17
C SER A 104 -7.41 -19.54 5.40
N GLY A 105 -8.25 -19.70 6.44
CA GLY A 105 -8.09 -19.00 7.72
C GLY A 105 -8.58 -17.55 7.74
N MET A 106 -9.32 -17.13 6.70
CA MET A 106 -9.86 -15.76 6.57
C MET A 106 -11.39 -15.70 6.77
N GLU A 107 -12.02 -16.77 7.26
CA GLU A 107 -13.49 -16.91 7.35
C GLU A 107 -14.15 -15.87 8.27
N GLY A 108 -13.39 -15.34 9.23
CA GLY A 108 -13.83 -14.28 10.15
C GLY A 108 -13.75 -12.86 9.58
N ASN A 109 -13.17 -12.68 8.39
CA ASN A 109 -12.95 -11.38 7.79
C ASN A 109 -14.12 -10.95 6.88
N ALA A 110 -14.26 -9.65 6.67
CA ALA A 110 -15.10 -9.08 5.62
C ALA A 110 -14.29 -9.00 4.34
N ILE A 111 -14.87 -9.48 3.22
CA ILE A 111 -14.21 -9.43 1.91
C ILE A 111 -14.56 -8.11 1.23
N LEU A 112 -13.52 -7.39 0.86
CA LEU A 112 -13.58 -6.12 0.14
C LEU A 112 -13.21 -6.34 -1.32
N GLN A 113 -13.76 -5.49 -2.18
CA GLN A 113 -13.44 -5.48 -3.61
C GLN A 113 -13.03 -4.10 -4.07
N GLN A 114 -12.10 -4.06 -5.00
CA GLN A 114 -11.65 -2.82 -5.63
C GLN A 114 -11.46 -3.03 -7.12
N ILE A 115 -12.18 -2.24 -7.92
CA ILE A 115 -12.03 -2.26 -9.38
C ILE A 115 -10.77 -1.48 -9.74
N LEU A 116 -9.91 -2.09 -10.55
CA LEU A 116 -8.67 -1.54 -11.09
C LEU A 116 -8.80 -1.43 -12.63
N PRO A 117 -9.43 -0.36 -13.14
CA PRO A 117 -9.78 -0.27 -14.57
C PRO A 117 -8.54 -0.26 -15.47
N ASP A 118 -7.48 0.43 -15.06
CA ASP A 118 -6.24 0.57 -15.84
C ASP A 118 -5.49 -0.78 -15.96
N GLN A 119 -5.64 -1.68 -14.98
CA GLN A 119 -5.07 -3.01 -14.96
C GLN A 119 -6.03 -4.08 -15.47
N ASN A 120 -7.29 -3.72 -15.78
CA ASN A 120 -8.36 -4.63 -16.18
C ASN A 120 -8.59 -5.76 -15.16
N ALA A 121 -8.55 -5.44 -13.88
CA ALA A 121 -8.68 -6.40 -12.78
C ALA A 121 -9.61 -5.91 -11.68
N VAL A 122 -10.14 -6.84 -10.90
CA VAL A 122 -10.77 -6.62 -9.61
C VAL A 122 -9.86 -7.21 -8.54
N ALA A 123 -9.45 -6.40 -7.59
CA ALA A 123 -8.69 -6.86 -6.42
C ALA A 123 -9.69 -7.22 -5.31
N LEU A 124 -9.64 -8.48 -4.87
CA LEU A 124 -10.34 -8.97 -3.69
C LEU A 124 -9.33 -9.07 -2.55
N PHE A 125 -9.66 -8.49 -1.41
CA PHE A 125 -8.82 -8.51 -0.21
C PHE A 125 -9.71 -8.50 1.03
N SER A 126 -9.16 -8.74 2.21
CA SER A 126 -9.97 -8.88 3.41
C SER A 126 -9.59 -7.90 4.51
N ILE A 127 -10.55 -7.64 5.40
CA ILE A 127 -10.35 -6.88 6.63
C ILE A 127 -11.00 -7.61 7.79
N ASN A 128 -10.32 -7.64 8.94
CA ASN A 128 -10.93 -8.13 10.17
C ASN A 128 -12.19 -7.30 10.51
N LYS A 129 -13.32 -7.96 10.86
CA LYS A 129 -14.61 -7.30 11.11
C LYS A 129 -14.55 -6.29 12.25
N ASP A 130 -13.84 -6.61 13.35
CA ASP A 130 -13.70 -5.69 14.48
C ASP A 130 -12.91 -4.44 14.06
N LEU A 131 -11.85 -4.62 13.29
CA LEU A 131 -11.05 -3.51 12.77
C LEU A 131 -11.89 -2.62 11.84
N LYS A 132 -12.69 -3.22 10.96
CA LYS A 132 -13.62 -2.50 10.08
C LYS A 132 -14.61 -1.66 10.89
N THR A 133 -15.24 -2.24 11.90
CA THR A 133 -16.17 -1.55 12.80
C THR A 133 -15.51 -0.37 13.51
N VAL A 134 -14.26 -0.55 14.03
CA VAL A 134 -13.53 0.56 14.68
C VAL A 134 -13.33 1.74 13.74
N ILE A 135 -13.08 1.49 12.46
CA ILE A 135 -12.88 2.55 11.48
C ILE A 135 -14.23 3.21 11.14
N GLU A 136 -15.28 2.41 10.93
CA GLU A 136 -16.63 2.88 10.60
C GLU A 136 -17.29 3.70 11.71
N ASP A 137 -16.93 3.46 12.97
CA ASP A 137 -17.41 4.24 14.12
C ASP A 137 -16.80 5.68 14.16
N HIS A 138 -15.71 5.93 13.43
CA HIS A 138 -14.99 7.20 13.50
C HIS A 138 -15.13 8.09 12.25
N PHE A 139 -15.58 7.53 11.12
CA PHE A 139 -15.65 8.27 9.85
C PHE A 139 -16.92 7.94 9.07
N ASP A 140 -17.59 8.97 8.55
CA ASP A 140 -18.80 8.82 7.72
C ASP A 140 -18.49 8.43 6.26
N ASN A 141 -17.31 8.81 5.76
CA ASN A 141 -16.92 8.57 4.37
C ASN A 141 -15.55 7.88 4.33
N ILE A 142 -15.59 6.56 4.11
CA ILE A 142 -14.41 5.70 4.14
C ILE A 142 -14.24 5.03 2.78
N ARG A 143 -12.99 5.05 2.30
CA ARG A 143 -12.59 4.23 1.16
C ARG A 143 -11.50 3.26 1.62
N PHE A 144 -11.78 1.97 1.49
CA PHE A 144 -10.80 0.91 1.70
C PHE A 144 -10.12 0.58 0.38
N ILE A 145 -8.79 0.47 0.39
CA ILE A 145 -7.99 0.00 -0.73
C ILE A 145 -6.95 -1.01 -0.26
N HIS A 146 -6.51 -1.88 -1.16
CA HIS A 146 -5.37 -2.75 -0.88
C HIS A 146 -4.09 -1.90 -0.75
N LEU A 147 -3.24 -2.23 0.24
CA LEU A 147 -2.05 -1.44 0.60
C LEU A 147 -1.12 -1.21 -0.60
N VAL A 148 -0.93 -2.22 -1.44
CA VAL A 148 -0.01 -2.15 -2.58
C VAL A 148 -0.61 -1.43 -3.80
N GLN A 149 -1.92 -1.16 -3.83
CA GLN A 149 -2.58 -0.57 -4.99
C GLN A 149 -1.97 0.76 -5.46
N PRO A 150 -1.58 1.71 -4.59
CA PRO A 150 -0.93 2.93 -5.04
C PRO A 150 0.41 2.68 -5.74
N VAL A 151 1.14 1.66 -5.27
CA VAL A 151 2.42 1.23 -5.87
C VAL A 151 2.19 0.60 -7.23
N TRP A 152 1.16 -0.26 -7.38
CA TRP A 152 0.80 -0.82 -8.70
C TRP A 152 0.49 0.27 -9.72
N ASN A 153 -0.32 1.25 -9.35
CA ASN A 153 -0.67 2.36 -10.24
C ASN A 153 0.57 3.16 -10.65
N TYR A 154 1.41 3.51 -9.67
CA TYR A 154 2.63 4.26 -9.93
C TYR A 154 3.58 3.51 -10.87
N LEU A 155 3.86 2.24 -10.58
CA LEU A 155 4.81 1.45 -11.35
C LEU A 155 4.27 1.03 -12.72
N GLN A 156 2.95 0.82 -12.84
CA GLN A 156 2.32 0.59 -14.12
C GLN A 156 2.54 1.78 -15.08
N LEU A 157 2.30 3.01 -14.63
CA LEU A 157 2.53 4.21 -15.43
C LEU A 157 3.97 4.32 -15.94
N HIS A 158 4.93 3.84 -15.15
CA HIS A 158 6.36 3.83 -15.50
C HIS A 158 6.78 2.60 -16.33
N SER A 159 5.90 1.61 -16.49
CA SER A 159 6.18 0.38 -17.26
C SER A 159 6.12 0.54 -18.77
N PHE A 160 5.49 1.63 -19.26
CA PHE A 160 5.22 1.79 -20.71
C PHE A 160 6.41 2.06 -21.59
N ASN A 161 7.56 2.37 -21.03
CA ASN A 161 8.73 2.77 -21.80
C ASN A 161 9.59 1.54 -22.14
N GLY A 162 9.27 0.84 -23.25
CA GLY A 162 10.15 -0.17 -23.84
C GLY A 162 9.51 -1.53 -24.12
N VAL A 163 10.23 -2.33 -24.90
CA VAL A 163 9.84 -3.71 -25.32
C VAL A 163 10.18 -4.77 -24.25
N ARG A 164 10.94 -4.36 -23.21
CA ARG A 164 11.48 -5.24 -22.18
C ARG A 164 10.47 -5.52 -21.10
N GLN A 165 10.44 -6.76 -20.63
CA GLN A 165 9.64 -7.11 -19.45
C GLN A 165 10.32 -6.58 -18.18
N LYS A 166 9.51 -6.11 -17.23
CA LYS A 166 9.98 -5.57 -15.95
C LYS A 166 9.34 -6.35 -14.82
N LEU A 167 10.18 -6.97 -13.99
CA LEU A 167 9.73 -7.59 -12.75
C LEU A 167 9.91 -6.59 -11.62
N TYR A 168 8.82 -6.21 -10.98
CA TYR A 168 8.82 -5.32 -9.82
C TYR A 168 8.80 -6.12 -8.54
N CYS A 169 9.69 -5.78 -7.62
CA CYS A 169 9.87 -6.41 -6.32
C CYS A 169 9.73 -5.31 -5.25
N TYR A 170 8.54 -5.18 -4.68
CA TYR A 170 8.24 -4.17 -3.68
C TYR A 170 8.34 -4.76 -2.29
N PHE A 171 9.18 -4.16 -1.44
CA PHE A 171 9.45 -4.57 -0.07
C PHE A 171 8.77 -3.64 0.92
N HIS A 172 7.99 -4.21 1.83
CA HIS A 172 7.35 -3.52 2.96
C HIS A 172 7.07 -4.50 4.10
N ASP A 173 7.16 -4.06 5.33
CA ASP A 173 6.75 -4.80 6.53
C ASP A 173 7.17 -6.28 6.52
N LYS A 174 8.41 -6.59 6.09
CA LYS A 174 8.98 -7.94 5.92
C LYS A 174 8.28 -8.80 4.87
N LYS A 175 7.55 -8.21 3.97
CA LYS A 175 6.93 -8.85 2.81
C LYS A 175 7.62 -8.43 1.52
N LEU A 176 7.52 -9.30 0.54
CA LEU A 176 7.94 -9.09 -0.83
C LEU A 176 6.75 -9.26 -1.77
N GLU A 177 6.32 -8.18 -2.37
CA GLU A 177 5.33 -8.19 -3.45
C GLU A 177 6.03 -8.27 -4.79
N VAL A 178 5.80 -9.34 -5.53
CA VAL A 178 6.37 -9.55 -6.87
C VAL A 178 5.27 -9.43 -7.91
N PHE A 179 5.43 -8.53 -8.86
CA PHE A 179 4.45 -8.34 -9.91
C PHE A 179 5.08 -7.83 -11.22
N THR A 180 4.38 -8.07 -12.31
CA THR A 180 4.75 -7.59 -13.65
C THR A 180 3.50 -7.31 -14.49
N PHE A 181 3.64 -6.37 -15.42
CA PHE A 181 2.56 -5.95 -16.31
C PHE A 181 2.89 -6.32 -17.76
N GLU A 182 1.86 -6.72 -18.50
CA GLU A 182 1.91 -6.86 -19.94
C GLU A 182 0.74 -6.09 -20.55
N LYS A 183 1.01 -5.16 -21.48
CA LYS A 183 -0.02 -4.33 -22.14
C LYS A 183 -0.99 -3.67 -21.15
N LYS A 184 -0.47 -3.11 -20.06
CA LYS A 184 -1.21 -2.48 -18.94
C LYS A 184 -1.93 -3.46 -17.99
N ARG A 185 -1.97 -4.75 -18.24
CA ARG A 185 -2.63 -5.74 -17.38
C ARG A 185 -1.61 -6.45 -16.51
N PHE A 186 -2.05 -6.94 -15.38
CA PHE A 186 -1.22 -7.85 -14.61
C PHE A 186 -0.96 -9.13 -15.44
N ARG A 187 0.32 -9.46 -15.61
CA ARG A 187 0.74 -10.77 -16.06
C ARG A 187 0.96 -11.72 -14.88
N PHE A 188 1.43 -11.16 -13.78
CA PHE A 188 1.68 -11.87 -12.53
C PHE A 188 1.61 -10.91 -11.35
N CYS A 189 1.09 -11.37 -10.23
CA CYS A 189 1.16 -10.69 -8.93
C CYS A 189 1.06 -11.74 -7.83
N ASN A 190 2.03 -11.74 -6.91
CA ASN A 190 2.00 -12.57 -5.71
C ASN A 190 2.79 -11.92 -4.57
N SER A 191 2.46 -12.31 -3.34
CA SER A 191 3.09 -11.88 -2.11
C SER A 191 3.83 -13.04 -1.43
N PHE A 192 4.99 -12.75 -0.87
CA PHE A 192 5.82 -13.71 -0.15
C PHE A 192 6.26 -13.11 1.19
N ASP A 193 6.32 -13.93 2.22
CA ASP A 193 7.00 -13.54 3.46
C ASP A 193 8.51 -13.52 3.19
N ALA A 194 9.16 -12.41 3.50
CA ALA A 194 10.57 -12.17 3.22
C ALA A 194 11.27 -11.59 4.47
N ASP A 195 11.25 -12.34 5.54
CA ASP A 195 11.96 -12.00 6.79
C ASP A 195 13.47 -11.92 6.58
N HIS A 196 14.00 -12.69 5.62
CA HIS A 196 15.41 -12.74 5.27
C HIS A 196 15.65 -12.40 3.80
N SER A 197 16.72 -11.66 3.53
CA SER A 197 17.15 -11.26 2.19
C SER A 197 17.38 -12.47 1.24
N HIS A 198 17.87 -13.59 1.80
CA HIS A 198 18.09 -14.82 1.02
C HIS A 198 16.79 -15.41 0.49
N ASP A 199 15.73 -15.42 1.30
CA ASP A 199 14.43 -15.93 0.88
C ASP A 199 13.85 -15.02 -0.22
N ALA A 200 14.02 -13.71 -0.09
CA ALA A 200 13.59 -12.76 -1.11
C ALA A 200 14.29 -13.00 -2.44
N VAL A 201 15.62 -13.20 -2.46
CA VAL A 201 16.38 -13.52 -3.69
C VAL A 201 15.88 -14.82 -4.30
N TYR A 202 15.63 -15.86 -3.49
CA TYR A 202 15.06 -17.12 -3.95
C TYR A 202 13.71 -16.93 -4.64
N TYR A 203 12.76 -16.22 -4.00
CA TYR A 203 11.44 -15.98 -4.58
C TYR A 203 11.50 -15.14 -5.86
N ILE A 204 12.34 -14.11 -5.91
CA ILE A 204 12.51 -13.28 -7.11
C ILE A 204 13.01 -14.14 -8.27
N LEU A 205 14.05 -14.94 -8.07
CA LEU A 205 14.61 -15.80 -9.11
C LEU A 205 13.67 -16.95 -9.50
N TYR A 206 12.91 -17.48 -8.53
CA TYR A 206 11.89 -18.49 -8.80
C TYR A 206 10.80 -17.92 -9.72
N VAL A 207 10.24 -16.76 -9.40
CA VAL A 207 9.23 -16.09 -10.25
C VAL A 207 9.81 -15.71 -11.59
N TRP A 208 11.05 -15.18 -11.63
CA TRP A 208 11.76 -14.87 -12.85
C TRP A 208 11.80 -16.06 -13.82
N LYS A 209 12.18 -17.23 -13.31
CA LYS A 209 12.25 -18.48 -14.06
C LYS A 209 10.86 -18.95 -14.51
N GLN A 210 9.85 -18.90 -13.63
CA GLN A 210 8.48 -19.32 -13.97
C GLN A 210 7.86 -18.47 -15.08
N LEU A 211 8.16 -17.20 -15.11
CA LEU A 211 7.68 -16.27 -16.15
C LEU A 211 8.49 -16.36 -17.46
N GLY A 212 9.59 -17.12 -17.49
CA GLY A 212 10.45 -17.25 -18.65
C GLY A 212 11.11 -15.94 -19.06
N LEU A 213 11.48 -15.09 -18.09
CA LEU A 213 12.11 -13.80 -18.37
C LEU A 213 13.56 -13.96 -18.82
N ASP A 214 13.99 -13.09 -19.74
CA ASP A 214 15.32 -13.15 -20.36
C ASP A 214 16.39 -12.48 -19.47
N VAL A 215 17.41 -13.26 -19.09
CA VAL A 215 18.48 -12.81 -18.18
C VAL A 215 19.35 -11.66 -18.74
N GLN A 216 19.38 -11.47 -20.06
CA GLN A 216 20.18 -10.43 -20.72
C GLN A 216 19.38 -9.15 -21.01
N HIS A 217 18.07 -9.30 -21.28
CA HIS A 217 17.26 -8.22 -21.83
C HIS A 217 16.24 -7.68 -20.83
N ASP A 218 15.61 -8.52 -20.02
CA ASP A 218 14.58 -8.10 -19.08
C ASP A 218 15.17 -7.49 -17.79
N GLU A 219 14.34 -6.87 -16.98
CA GLU A 219 14.78 -5.97 -15.91
C GLU A 219 14.12 -6.32 -14.57
N ILE A 220 14.91 -6.32 -13.47
CA ILE A 220 14.40 -6.36 -12.09
C ILE A 220 14.43 -4.96 -11.51
N TYR A 221 13.35 -4.55 -10.85
CA TYR A 221 13.25 -3.31 -10.10
C TYR A 221 12.98 -3.59 -8.63
N LEU A 222 13.95 -3.26 -7.78
CA LEU A 222 13.82 -3.35 -6.32
C LEU A 222 13.26 -2.02 -5.79
N VAL A 223 12.18 -2.10 -5.01
CA VAL A 223 11.39 -0.94 -4.57
C VAL A 223 11.06 -1.08 -3.08
N GLY A 224 10.98 0.02 -2.35
CA GLY A 224 10.54 0.02 -0.95
C GLY A 224 11.67 -0.15 0.05
N GLU A 225 11.39 -0.83 1.17
CA GLU A 225 12.31 -1.06 2.29
C GLU A 225 13.11 -2.35 2.06
N ILE A 226 14.09 -2.29 1.17
CA ILE A 226 14.85 -3.45 0.71
C ILE A 226 15.87 -3.87 1.78
N PRO A 227 15.77 -5.09 2.34
CA PRO A 227 16.74 -5.58 3.31
C PRO A 227 18.09 -5.86 2.62
N GLU A 228 19.19 -5.56 3.32
CA GLU A 228 20.58 -5.84 2.85
C GLU A 228 20.79 -5.53 1.36
N ILE A 229 20.39 -4.32 0.94
CA ILE A 229 20.25 -3.93 -0.47
C ILE A 229 21.49 -4.18 -1.31
N GLU A 230 22.69 -3.92 -0.79
CA GLU A 230 23.95 -4.12 -1.48
C GLU A 230 24.16 -5.61 -1.77
N TRP A 231 24.02 -6.46 -0.76
CA TRP A 231 24.12 -7.90 -0.90
C TRP A 231 23.07 -8.46 -1.86
N MET A 232 21.81 -8.06 -1.71
CA MET A 232 20.71 -8.53 -2.57
C MET A 232 20.94 -8.16 -4.04
N THR A 233 21.38 -6.93 -4.29
CA THR A 233 21.67 -6.47 -5.64
C THR A 233 22.82 -7.27 -6.26
N GLU A 234 23.89 -7.52 -5.51
CA GLU A 234 25.02 -8.32 -5.95
C GLU A 234 24.58 -9.78 -6.22
N ALA A 235 23.84 -10.40 -5.31
CA ALA A 235 23.33 -11.76 -5.45
C ALA A 235 22.45 -11.92 -6.71
N LEU A 236 21.57 -10.96 -6.99
CA LEU A 236 20.73 -10.97 -8.19
C LEU A 236 21.53 -10.75 -9.47
N HIS A 237 22.59 -9.92 -9.44
CA HIS A 237 23.46 -9.69 -10.59
C HIS A 237 24.24 -10.92 -11.04
N HIS A 238 24.41 -11.94 -10.18
CA HIS A 238 24.97 -13.23 -10.61
C HIS A 238 24.07 -13.96 -11.61
N TYR A 239 22.77 -13.68 -11.63
CA TYR A 239 21.78 -14.38 -12.46
C TYR A 239 21.14 -13.48 -13.51
N VAL A 240 20.95 -12.19 -13.23
CA VAL A 240 20.24 -11.24 -14.11
C VAL A 240 21.10 -10.01 -14.33
N LYS A 241 21.30 -9.66 -15.61
CA LYS A 241 22.19 -8.55 -15.97
C LYS A 241 21.70 -7.18 -15.52
N LYS A 242 20.39 -6.99 -15.46
CA LYS A 242 19.77 -5.69 -15.22
C LYS A 242 18.92 -5.71 -13.95
N VAL A 243 19.53 -5.27 -12.86
CA VAL A 243 18.89 -5.08 -11.57
C VAL A 243 18.99 -3.60 -11.20
N PHE A 244 17.87 -2.98 -10.94
CA PHE A 244 17.76 -1.56 -10.62
C PHE A 244 17.11 -1.35 -9.26
N LYS A 245 17.61 -0.37 -8.52
CA LYS A 245 16.96 0.15 -7.33
C LYS A 245 16.15 1.39 -7.70
N LEU A 246 14.86 1.39 -7.41
CA LEU A 246 14.06 2.60 -7.50
C LEU A 246 14.28 3.46 -6.25
N ASN A 247 14.65 4.72 -6.45
CA ASN A 247 14.79 5.66 -5.35
C ASN A 247 13.42 5.97 -4.74
N ASN A 248 13.27 5.67 -3.45
CA ASN A 248 12.05 5.95 -2.68
C ASN A 248 11.92 7.42 -2.27
N ARG A 249 12.80 8.30 -2.75
CA ARG A 249 12.74 9.74 -2.47
C ARG A 249 12.25 10.47 -3.70
N PHE A 250 11.02 10.88 -3.65
CA PHE A 250 10.48 11.77 -4.67
C PHE A 250 10.96 13.19 -4.44
N SER A 251 11.61 13.78 -5.44
CA SER A 251 12.05 15.18 -5.39
C SER A 251 10.81 16.09 -5.24
N GLY A 252 10.83 16.91 -4.21
CA GLY A 252 9.76 17.86 -3.92
C GLY A 252 8.72 17.42 -2.90
N LEU A 253 8.69 16.15 -2.47
CA LEU A 253 7.82 15.73 -1.38
C LEU A 253 8.41 16.15 -0.03
N GLN A 254 7.74 17.06 0.67
CA GLN A 254 8.12 17.53 2.01
C GLN A 254 7.29 16.78 3.05
N ILE A 255 7.97 16.01 3.89
CA ILE A 255 7.34 15.21 4.95
C ILE A 255 7.58 15.88 6.29
N ASN A 256 6.51 16.36 6.91
CA ASN A 256 6.53 16.85 8.29
C ASN A 256 6.25 15.65 9.20
N LYS A 257 7.21 15.28 10.02
CA LYS A 257 7.01 14.24 11.03
C LYS A 257 6.34 14.87 12.26
N ILE A 258 5.12 14.41 12.54
CA ILE A 258 4.41 14.71 13.78
C ILE A 258 4.65 13.51 14.68
N ALA A 259 5.60 13.57 15.55
CA ALA A 259 5.69 12.76 16.75
C ALA A 259 6.89 13.16 17.60
N SER A 260 6.67 13.22 18.88
CA SER A 260 7.65 13.21 19.95
C SER A 260 8.46 11.90 20.05
N ASN A 261 8.30 10.97 19.08
CA ASN A 261 8.94 9.67 19.12
C ASN A 261 10.18 9.64 18.20
N PRO A 262 11.38 9.30 18.73
CA PRO A 262 12.64 9.34 18.00
C PRO A 262 12.80 8.26 16.92
N LEU A 263 11.75 7.48 16.64
CA LEU A 263 11.78 6.51 15.55
C LEU A 263 11.94 7.25 14.22
N THR A 264 13.11 7.15 13.64
CA THR A 264 13.46 7.67 12.31
C THR A 264 12.79 6.85 11.19
N VAL A 265 11.50 6.54 11.34
CA VAL A 265 10.76 5.78 10.36
C VAL A 265 10.47 6.70 9.17
N ASN A 266 10.94 6.31 8.01
CA ASN A 266 10.59 6.98 6.77
C ASN A 266 9.14 6.69 6.41
N MET A 267 8.46 7.65 5.78
CA MET A 267 7.12 7.41 5.24
C MET A 267 7.19 6.29 4.19
N PRO A 268 6.35 5.24 4.31
CA PRO A 268 6.32 4.11 3.37
C PRO A 268 6.07 4.54 1.93
N PHE A 269 6.62 3.77 0.99
CA PHE A 269 6.54 4.08 -0.44
C PHE A 269 5.09 4.05 -0.95
N ASP A 270 4.24 3.17 -0.41
CA ASP A 270 2.80 3.11 -0.72
C ASP A 270 2.07 4.43 -0.39
N ILE A 271 2.38 5.06 0.76
CA ILE A 271 1.83 6.39 1.09
C ILE A 271 2.41 7.47 0.17
N GLN A 272 3.72 7.45 -0.09
CA GLN A 272 4.37 8.44 -0.96
C GLN A 272 3.74 8.46 -2.36
N THR A 273 3.46 7.28 -2.94
CA THR A 273 2.88 7.16 -4.28
C THR A 273 1.46 7.72 -4.38
N LEU A 274 0.69 7.77 -3.29
CA LEU A 274 -0.63 8.41 -3.27
C LEU A 274 -0.56 9.91 -3.59
N TYR A 275 0.45 10.60 -3.05
CA TYR A 275 0.61 12.05 -3.26
C TYR A 275 1.19 12.44 -4.61
N ILE A 276 1.78 11.48 -5.32
CA ILE A 276 2.40 11.71 -6.63
C ILE A 276 1.45 11.38 -7.77
N ASN A 277 0.60 10.39 -7.59
CA ASN A 277 -0.38 9.97 -8.59
C ASN A 277 -1.60 10.93 -8.69
N GLU A 278 -1.75 11.89 -7.77
CA GLU A 278 -2.84 12.89 -7.79
C GLU A 278 -2.56 14.09 -8.73
N LYS A 279 -1.49 14.04 -9.53
CA LYS A 279 -1.20 14.99 -10.60
C LYS A 279 -1.59 14.39 -11.93
#